data_f6f9dc80662aeef4d57104e854fdd9c4
#
_entry.id   f6f9dc80662aeef4d57104e854fdd9c4
#
_cell.length_a   1.000
_cell.length_b   1.000
_cell.length_c   1.000
_cell.angle_alpha   90.00
_cell.angle_beta   90.00
_cell.angle_gamma   90.00
#
_symmetry.space_group_name_H-M   'P 1'
#
loop_
_entity.id
_entity.type
_entity.pdbx_description
1 polymer ?
#
loop_
_entity_poly.entity_id
_entity_poly.type
_entity_poly.pdbx_seq_one_letter_code
_entity_poly.pdbx_strand_id
1 'polypeptide(L)'
;MSIVTEWKTFNRQQRNAFVASYLGWTLDAFDFFLMVFVLKAVAAEFHSDIKAVSVAITLTLAMRPLGALVFGMLADRFGRRPVLMADILLFSILELASAFAPSLIALLVIRAAFGFAMGGEWGLGASLTMETIPTKSRGAVSGVLQVGYPSGFLLASVVYGLLFDHIGWRGMFMVGVLPALLVVFIRRNVEESPAWERMRSRPRQPLGVLVRNHWPLFIYIVVLMTAFNFFSHGTQDLYPTFLQTQQKLGTHAVSTIAIIANIGAIIGGMSFGALCQRLGRRRAIISAALFSLPVIPVWAFSHSVATLAIGAFLMQLCVQGAWGVIPVHLNELSPDEVRATFPAFTYQLGNLLSSGNATIQAGFAQDHGGNYALALAVVGGIAAIAVAALTFLGREKHSVEFGAEPATAPS
;
A
#
# COMPACT_ATOMS: atom_id res chain seq x y z
N MET A 1 14.26 -21.08 6.88
CA MET A 1 14.46 -20.68 8.29
C MET A 1 13.30 -19.79 8.69
N SER A 2 12.83 -19.85 9.95
CA SER A 2 11.75 -18.98 10.42
C SER A 2 12.32 -17.58 10.64
N ILE A 3 11.53 -16.52 10.30
CA ILE A 3 11.92 -15.12 10.51
C ILE A 3 12.31 -14.83 11.98
N VAL A 4 11.69 -15.54 12.92
CA VAL A 4 12.01 -15.47 14.35
C VAL A 4 13.45 -15.90 14.65
N THR A 5 13.94 -16.90 13.93
CA THR A 5 15.32 -17.38 14.08
C THR A 5 16.31 -16.37 13.50
N GLU A 6 15.98 -15.77 12.35
CA GLU A 6 16.80 -14.73 11.71
C GLU A 6 16.83 -13.44 12.52
N TRP A 7 15.70 -13.04 13.12
CA TRP A 7 15.61 -11.86 13.98
C TRP A 7 16.61 -11.86 15.13
N LYS A 8 16.85 -13.04 15.72
CA LYS A 8 17.84 -13.20 16.82
C LYS A 8 19.29 -12.96 16.36
N THR A 9 19.57 -13.13 15.06
CA THR A 9 20.91 -12.92 14.50
C THR A 9 21.19 -11.47 14.12
N PHE A 10 20.15 -10.62 14.02
CA PHE A 10 20.31 -9.23 13.63
C PHE A 10 20.94 -8.41 14.75
N ASN A 11 21.89 -7.55 14.36
CA ASN A 11 22.43 -6.55 15.27
C ASN A 11 21.42 -5.44 15.56
N ARG A 12 21.75 -4.54 16.50
CA ARG A 12 20.86 -3.46 16.93
C ARG A 12 20.46 -2.52 15.78
N GLN A 13 21.42 -2.15 14.93
CA GLN A 13 21.18 -1.28 13.77
C GLN A 13 20.20 -1.92 12.78
N GLN A 14 20.39 -3.19 12.45
CA GLN A 14 19.51 -3.94 11.55
C GLN A 14 18.07 -4.02 12.07
N ARG A 15 17.90 -4.30 13.35
CA ARG A 15 16.58 -4.31 14.01
C ARG A 15 15.93 -2.94 14.00
N ASN A 16 16.70 -1.90 14.32
CA ASN A 16 16.15 -0.53 14.37
C ASN A 16 15.77 -0.02 12.98
N ALA A 17 16.57 -0.29 11.95
CA ALA A 17 16.25 0.07 10.56
C ALA A 17 14.96 -0.63 10.10
N PHE A 18 14.83 -1.93 10.37
CA PHE A 18 13.61 -2.69 10.05
C PHE A 18 12.39 -2.16 10.80
N VAL A 19 12.50 -1.97 12.12
CA VAL A 19 11.38 -1.46 12.95
C VAL A 19 10.94 -0.07 12.49
N ALA A 20 11.89 0.81 12.19
CA ALA A 20 11.59 2.16 11.69
C ALA A 20 10.82 2.11 10.35
N SER A 21 11.28 1.28 9.41
CA SER A 21 10.64 1.14 8.09
C SER A 21 9.29 0.43 8.18
N TYR A 22 9.15 -0.58 9.02
CA TYR A 22 7.88 -1.27 9.24
C TYR A 22 6.85 -0.34 9.88
N LEU A 23 7.25 0.39 10.92
CA LEU A 23 6.36 1.36 11.59
C LEU A 23 6.04 2.54 10.68
N GLY A 24 7.00 3.04 9.88
CA GLY A 24 6.77 4.08 8.89
C GLY A 24 5.67 3.66 7.93
N TRP A 25 5.84 2.49 7.29
CA TRP A 25 4.86 1.94 6.36
C TRP A 25 3.49 1.65 7.01
N THR A 26 3.50 1.18 8.26
CA THR A 26 2.27 0.95 9.03
C THR A 26 1.54 2.26 9.34
N LEU A 27 2.26 3.29 9.76
CA LEU A 27 1.68 4.58 10.13
C LEU A 27 1.27 5.40 8.89
N ASP A 28 2.00 5.28 7.77
CA ASP A 28 1.59 5.82 6.47
C ASP A 28 0.24 5.25 6.03
N ALA A 29 0.09 3.93 6.09
CA ALA A 29 -1.18 3.28 5.80
C ALA A 29 -2.29 3.64 6.80
N PHE A 30 -1.95 3.77 8.09
CA PHE A 30 -2.88 4.20 9.13
C PHE A 30 -3.50 5.56 8.79
N ASP A 31 -2.68 6.56 8.48
CA ASP A 31 -3.12 7.91 8.15
C ASP A 31 -3.97 7.96 6.87
N PHE A 32 -3.58 7.18 5.85
CA PHE A 32 -4.39 7.03 4.64
C PHE A 32 -5.79 6.48 4.94
N PHE A 33 -5.88 5.43 5.77
CA PHE A 33 -7.16 4.79 6.07
C PHE A 33 -8.03 5.58 7.04
N LEU A 34 -7.49 6.53 7.81
CA LEU A 34 -8.33 7.47 8.57
C LEU A 34 -9.30 8.21 7.64
N MET A 35 -8.82 8.72 6.49
CA MET A 35 -9.68 9.37 5.50
C MET A 35 -10.77 8.43 4.95
N VAL A 36 -10.45 7.17 4.73
CA VAL A 36 -11.39 6.15 4.22
C VAL A 36 -12.58 5.94 5.18
N PHE A 37 -12.32 5.91 6.48
CA PHE A 37 -13.37 5.73 7.49
C PHE A 37 -14.27 6.96 7.67
N VAL A 38 -13.74 8.16 7.45
CA VAL A 38 -14.44 9.41 7.77
C VAL A 38 -15.13 10.07 6.58
N LEU A 39 -15.09 9.48 5.37
CA LEU A 39 -15.68 10.05 4.15
C LEU A 39 -17.12 10.54 4.34
N LYS A 40 -17.97 9.73 4.97
CA LYS A 40 -19.38 10.05 5.22
C LYS A 40 -19.53 11.26 6.16
N ALA A 41 -18.74 11.31 7.23
CA ALA A 41 -18.78 12.39 8.21
C ALA A 41 -18.30 13.72 7.60
N VAL A 42 -17.23 13.67 6.80
CA VAL A 42 -16.70 14.82 6.07
C VAL A 42 -17.72 15.34 5.04
N ALA A 43 -18.38 14.43 4.30
CA ALA A 43 -19.43 14.79 3.35
C ALA A 43 -20.62 15.50 4.04
N ALA A 44 -21.03 15.00 5.21
CA ALA A 44 -22.11 15.61 5.98
C ALA A 44 -21.74 17.01 6.48
N GLU A 45 -20.53 17.24 6.99
CA GLU A 45 -20.12 18.54 7.53
C GLU A 45 -19.95 19.59 6.44
N PHE A 46 -19.40 19.22 5.29
CA PHE A 46 -19.22 20.15 4.17
C PHE A 46 -20.43 20.24 3.23
N HIS A 47 -21.56 19.65 3.61
CA HIS A 47 -22.81 19.64 2.79
C HIS A 47 -22.54 19.17 1.35
N SER A 48 -21.73 18.14 1.20
CA SER A 48 -21.27 17.61 -0.08
C SER A 48 -21.64 16.12 -0.22
N ASP A 49 -21.47 15.57 -1.41
CA ASP A 49 -21.66 14.15 -1.64
C ASP A 49 -20.34 13.34 -1.40
N ILE A 50 -20.48 12.05 -1.23
CA ILE A 50 -19.34 11.13 -0.98
C ILE A 50 -18.41 11.11 -2.19
N LYS A 51 -18.92 11.26 -3.42
CA LYS A 51 -18.12 11.30 -4.63
C LYS A 51 -17.16 12.50 -4.62
N ALA A 52 -17.64 13.69 -4.25
CA ALA A 52 -16.80 14.87 -4.16
C ALA A 52 -15.74 14.73 -3.05
N VAL A 53 -16.10 14.16 -1.91
CA VAL A 53 -15.13 13.92 -0.82
C VAL A 53 -14.14 12.82 -1.17
N SER A 54 -14.54 11.79 -1.92
CA SER A 54 -13.64 10.71 -2.35
C SER A 54 -12.52 11.18 -3.30
N VAL A 55 -12.65 12.38 -3.88
CA VAL A 55 -11.56 13.05 -4.61
C VAL A 55 -10.33 13.26 -3.72
N ALA A 56 -10.49 13.34 -2.39
CA ALA A 56 -9.37 13.38 -1.45
C ALA A 56 -8.49 12.13 -1.56
N ILE A 57 -9.08 10.94 -1.66
CA ILE A 57 -8.37 9.68 -1.88
C ILE A 57 -7.69 9.71 -3.26
N THR A 58 -8.43 10.11 -4.30
CA THR A 58 -7.90 10.25 -5.66
C THR A 58 -6.65 11.12 -5.70
N LEU A 59 -6.71 12.32 -5.11
CA LEU A 59 -5.57 13.24 -5.08
C LEU A 59 -4.40 12.71 -4.27
N THR A 60 -4.67 12.06 -3.13
CA THR A 60 -3.63 11.41 -2.33
C THR A 60 -2.87 10.38 -3.15
N LEU A 61 -3.56 9.47 -3.82
CA LEU A 61 -2.91 8.43 -4.63
C LEU A 61 -2.24 8.98 -5.89
N ALA A 62 -2.85 9.97 -6.55
CA ALA A 62 -2.34 10.57 -7.78
C ALA A 62 -1.03 11.34 -7.58
N MET A 63 -0.82 11.91 -6.39
CA MET A 63 0.38 12.70 -6.08
C MET A 63 1.56 11.85 -5.61
N ARG A 64 1.36 10.59 -5.22
CA ARG A 64 2.41 9.68 -4.75
C ARG A 64 3.58 9.48 -5.72
N PRO A 65 3.41 9.34 -7.04
CA PRO A 65 4.55 9.18 -7.96
C PRO A 65 5.49 10.38 -7.97
N LEU A 66 4.93 11.59 -7.85
CA LEU A 66 5.75 12.81 -7.77
C LEU A 66 6.55 12.83 -6.47
N GLY A 67 5.94 12.48 -5.35
CA GLY A 67 6.61 12.32 -4.07
C GLY A 67 7.72 11.26 -4.13
N ALA A 68 7.42 10.07 -4.64
CA ALA A 68 8.39 8.99 -4.80
C ALA A 68 9.63 9.43 -5.60
N LEU A 69 9.41 10.17 -6.68
CA LEU A 69 10.50 10.71 -7.51
C LEU A 69 11.34 11.74 -6.74
N VAL A 70 10.71 12.72 -6.11
CA VAL A 70 11.38 13.81 -5.40
C VAL A 70 12.12 13.29 -4.17
N PHE A 71 11.45 12.55 -3.29
CA PHE A 71 12.06 12.00 -2.08
C PHE A 71 13.11 10.94 -2.40
N GLY A 72 12.92 10.14 -3.45
CA GLY A 72 13.93 9.22 -3.96
C GLY A 72 15.22 9.95 -4.38
N MET A 73 15.12 11.01 -5.19
CA MET A 73 16.27 11.83 -5.59
C MET A 73 16.95 12.51 -4.39
N LEU A 74 16.17 13.02 -3.45
CA LEU A 74 16.70 13.63 -2.22
C LEU A 74 17.44 12.59 -1.36
N ALA A 75 16.87 11.39 -1.20
CA ALA A 75 17.50 10.31 -0.44
C ALA A 75 18.79 9.82 -1.09
N ASP A 76 18.83 9.82 -2.39
CA ASP A 76 20.05 9.51 -3.12
C ASP A 76 21.15 10.54 -2.85
N ARG A 77 20.80 11.81 -2.75
CA ARG A 77 21.76 12.90 -2.53
C ARG A 77 22.15 13.06 -1.06
N PHE A 78 21.20 13.01 -0.15
CA PHE A 78 21.38 13.40 1.25
C PHE A 78 21.40 12.21 2.24
N GLY A 79 21.06 11.01 1.79
CA GLY A 79 20.94 9.81 2.63
C GLY A 79 19.49 9.37 2.86
N ARG A 80 19.32 8.09 3.20
CA ARG A 80 17.97 7.50 3.40
C ARG A 80 17.34 8.00 4.68
N ARG A 81 18.14 8.01 5.77
CA ARG A 81 17.68 8.38 7.12
C ARG A 81 17.15 9.81 7.22
N PRO A 82 17.88 10.88 6.84
CA PRO A 82 17.40 12.26 6.99
C PRO A 82 16.18 12.55 6.14
N VAL A 83 16.12 11.98 4.93
CA VAL A 83 14.99 12.18 4.02
C VAL A 83 13.74 11.43 4.52
N LEU A 84 13.89 10.21 5.03
CA LEU A 84 12.77 9.48 5.67
C LEU A 84 12.20 10.26 6.88
N MET A 85 13.07 10.86 7.71
CA MET A 85 12.62 11.69 8.83
C MET A 85 11.86 12.94 8.37
N ALA A 86 12.33 13.60 7.32
CA ALA A 86 11.67 14.79 6.76
C ALA A 86 10.32 14.43 6.13
N ASP A 87 10.25 13.31 5.45
CA ASP A 87 9.05 12.76 4.82
C ASP A 87 7.96 12.44 5.86
N ILE A 88 8.30 11.66 6.88
CA ILE A 88 7.39 11.32 8.00
C ILE A 88 6.89 12.59 8.70
N LEU A 89 7.77 13.55 8.97
CA LEU A 89 7.38 14.80 9.61
C LEU A 89 6.42 15.60 8.72
N LEU A 90 6.68 15.66 7.41
CA LEU A 90 5.85 16.38 6.46
C LEU A 90 4.44 15.77 6.37
N PHE A 91 4.31 14.45 6.20
CA PHE A 91 2.98 13.86 6.11
C PHE A 91 2.22 13.96 7.46
N SER A 92 2.89 13.86 8.60
CA SER A 92 2.26 14.05 9.91
C SER A 92 1.73 15.49 10.12
N ILE A 93 2.47 16.50 9.65
CA ILE A 93 2.01 17.90 9.66
C ILE A 93 0.79 18.08 8.75
N LEU A 94 0.79 17.49 7.57
CA LEU A 94 -0.31 17.58 6.61
C LEU A 94 -1.54 16.80 7.09
N GLU A 95 -1.34 15.70 7.82
CA GLU A 95 -2.43 14.97 8.48
C GLU A 95 -3.09 15.86 9.54
N LEU A 96 -2.29 16.48 10.41
CA LEU A 96 -2.79 17.43 11.40
C LEU A 96 -3.50 18.63 10.73
N ALA A 97 -2.94 19.19 9.68
CA ALA A 97 -3.55 20.29 8.93
C ALA A 97 -4.93 19.92 8.37
N SER A 98 -5.15 18.65 8.00
CA SER A 98 -6.45 18.16 7.54
C SER A 98 -7.55 18.28 8.60
N ALA A 99 -7.19 18.15 9.90
CA ALA A 99 -8.13 18.34 11.00
C ALA A 99 -8.69 19.77 11.06
N PHE A 100 -7.93 20.74 10.58
CA PHE A 100 -8.27 22.19 10.63
C PHE A 100 -8.75 22.72 9.27
N ALA A 101 -9.01 21.86 8.30
CA ALA A 101 -9.50 22.29 6.99
C ALA A 101 -10.84 23.04 7.12
N PRO A 102 -10.92 24.31 6.64
CA PRO A 102 -12.12 25.14 6.78
C PRO A 102 -13.15 24.84 5.69
N SER A 103 -12.77 24.16 4.63
CA SER A 103 -13.64 23.83 3.50
C SER A 103 -13.19 22.52 2.83
N LEU A 104 -14.08 21.91 2.03
CA LEU A 104 -13.75 20.73 1.24
C LEU A 104 -12.57 21.00 0.31
N ILE A 105 -12.53 22.15 -0.37
CA ILE A 105 -11.42 22.51 -1.28
C ILE A 105 -10.09 22.56 -0.52
N ALA A 106 -10.06 23.18 0.66
CA ALA A 106 -8.86 23.21 1.50
C ALA A 106 -8.43 21.79 1.90
N LEU A 107 -9.37 20.93 2.29
CA LEU A 107 -9.09 19.52 2.59
C LEU A 107 -8.51 18.81 1.37
N LEU A 108 -9.07 18.98 0.17
CA LEU A 108 -8.58 18.35 -1.07
C LEU A 108 -7.15 18.78 -1.38
N VAL A 109 -6.83 20.07 -1.24
CA VAL A 109 -5.46 20.59 -1.46
C VAL A 109 -4.48 19.98 -0.44
N ILE A 110 -4.88 19.93 0.83
CA ILE A 110 -4.04 19.31 1.87
C ILE A 110 -3.86 17.81 1.61
N ARG A 111 -4.89 17.09 1.17
CA ARG A 111 -4.81 15.67 0.80
C ARG A 111 -3.91 15.42 -0.41
N ALA A 112 -3.89 16.33 -1.39
CA ALA A 112 -2.94 16.26 -2.50
C ALA A 112 -1.47 16.42 -2.01
N ALA A 113 -1.22 17.41 -1.16
CA ALA A 113 0.09 17.59 -0.54
C ALA A 113 0.50 16.41 0.36
N PHE A 114 -0.45 15.85 1.12
CA PHE A 114 -0.25 14.64 1.92
C PHE A 114 0.14 13.44 1.03
N GLY A 115 -0.54 13.24 -0.09
CA GLY A 115 -0.20 12.19 -1.06
C GLY A 115 1.20 12.34 -1.65
N PHE A 116 1.63 13.57 -1.91
CA PHE A 116 3.01 13.86 -2.33
C PHE A 116 4.01 13.43 -1.24
N ALA A 117 3.79 13.77 0.01
CA ALA A 117 4.63 13.33 1.13
C ALA A 117 4.64 11.80 1.25
N MET A 118 3.47 11.17 1.33
CA MET A 118 3.31 9.71 1.39
C MET A 118 4.05 8.93 0.28
N GLY A 119 4.27 9.55 -0.87
CA GLY A 119 4.91 8.90 -2.02
C GLY A 119 6.34 8.44 -1.76
N GLY A 120 7.06 9.11 -0.86
CA GLY A 120 8.45 8.82 -0.52
C GLY A 120 8.64 7.65 0.44
N GLU A 121 7.73 7.49 1.40
CA GLU A 121 7.92 6.67 2.59
C GLU A 121 8.29 5.21 2.29
N TRP A 122 7.46 4.51 1.50
CA TRP A 122 7.69 3.09 1.21
C TRP A 122 9.03 2.81 0.56
N GLY A 123 9.42 3.63 -0.42
CA GLY A 123 10.71 3.48 -1.12
C GLY A 123 11.91 3.74 -0.22
N LEU A 124 11.82 4.74 0.65
CA LEU A 124 12.86 5.12 1.61
C LEU A 124 13.03 4.06 2.69
N GLY A 125 11.92 3.62 3.28
CA GLY A 125 11.92 2.59 4.32
C GLY A 125 12.40 1.24 3.78
N ALA A 126 11.93 0.82 2.59
CA ALA A 126 12.34 -0.41 1.96
C ALA A 126 13.85 -0.39 1.63
N SER A 127 14.37 0.69 1.03
CA SER A 127 15.79 0.79 0.70
C SER A 127 16.65 0.80 1.96
N LEU A 128 16.31 1.58 2.98
CA LEU A 128 17.03 1.62 4.25
C LEU A 128 17.12 0.23 4.88
N THR A 129 16.00 -0.51 4.91
CA THR A 129 15.97 -1.87 5.44
C THR A 129 16.80 -2.83 4.60
N MET A 130 16.56 -2.90 3.28
CA MET A 130 17.21 -3.88 2.41
C MET A 130 18.72 -3.65 2.26
N GLU A 131 19.19 -2.41 2.36
CA GLU A 131 20.60 -2.05 2.33
C GLU A 131 21.33 -2.38 3.66
N THR A 132 20.58 -2.47 4.78
CA THR A 132 21.12 -2.73 6.12
C THR A 132 21.09 -4.22 6.48
N ILE A 133 20.08 -4.96 5.99
CA ILE A 133 19.87 -6.38 6.31
C ILE A 133 20.77 -7.31 5.45
N PRO A 134 21.30 -8.42 6.02
CA PRO A 134 22.04 -9.41 5.24
C PRO A 134 21.23 -9.96 4.05
N THR A 135 21.89 -10.16 2.91
CA THR A 135 21.24 -10.59 1.65
C THR A 135 20.39 -11.84 1.79
N LYS A 136 20.84 -12.81 2.60
CA LYS A 136 20.12 -14.08 2.85
C LYS A 136 18.78 -13.91 3.53
N SER A 137 18.58 -12.82 4.30
CA SER A 137 17.37 -12.55 5.07
C SER A 137 16.40 -11.58 4.38
N ARG A 138 16.81 -10.94 3.27
CA ARG A 138 16.04 -9.90 2.59
C ARG A 138 14.65 -10.35 2.16
N GLY A 139 14.50 -11.57 1.65
CA GLY A 139 13.21 -12.10 1.19
C GLY A 139 12.19 -12.21 2.33
N ALA A 140 12.60 -12.81 3.46
CA ALA A 140 11.74 -12.97 4.64
C ALA A 140 11.38 -11.60 5.25
N VAL A 141 12.36 -10.71 5.36
CA VAL A 141 12.18 -9.35 5.90
C VAL A 141 11.27 -8.51 4.98
N SER A 142 11.42 -8.63 3.66
CA SER A 142 10.55 -7.95 2.69
C SER A 142 9.09 -8.37 2.84
N GLY A 143 8.83 -9.68 3.00
CA GLY A 143 7.47 -10.20 3.22
C GLY A 143 6.83 -9.61 4.48
N VAL A 144 7.57 -9.54 5.60
CA VAL A 144 7.04 -8.94 6.84
C VAL A 144 6.89 -7.43 6.71
N LEU A 145 7.82 -6.74 6.03
CA LEU A 145 7.70 -5.31 5.79
C LEU A 145 6.38 -4.98 5.06
N GLN A 146 6.01 -5.79 4.07
CA GLN A 146 4.77 -5.58 3.29
C GLN A 146 3.49 -5.74 4.14
N VAL A 147 3.52 -6.55 5.20
CA VAL A 147 2.40 -6.67 6.16
C VAL A 147 2.16 -5.36 6.94
N GLY A 148 3.09 -4.40 6.91
CA GLY A 148 2.89 -3.07 7.49
C GLY A 148 1.62 -2.37 6.99
N TYR A 149 1.31 -2.47 5.69
CA TYR A 149 0.11 -1.85 5.12
C TYR A 149 -1.21 -2.37 5.72
N PRO A 150 -1.52 -3.67 5.72
CA PRO A 150 -2.70 -4.18 6.42
C PRO A 150 -2.64 -3.96 7.94
N SER A 151 -1.46 -3.87 8.55
CA SER A 151 -1.32 -3.51 9.96
C SER A 151 -1.73 -2.07 10.24
N GLY A 152 -1.42 -1.14 9.33
CA GLY A 152 -1.87 0.24 9.40
C GLY A 152 -3.39 0.37 9.26
N PHE A 153 -3.98 -0.37 8.32
CA PHE A 153 -5.43 -0.43 8.20
C PHE A 153 -6.09 -1.04 9.46
N LEU A 154 -5.53 -2.11 10.00
CA LEU A 154 -5.99 -2.70 11.27
C LEU A 154 -5.96 -1.66 12.39
N LEU A 155 -4.86 -0.93 12.53
CA LEU A 155 -4.71 0.13 13.52
C LEU A 155 -5.76 1.23 13.33
N ALA A 156 -5.97 1.71 12.09
CA ALA A 156 -6.99 2.69 11.76
C ALA A 156 -8.40 2.19 12.11
N SER A 157 -8.68 0.90 11.85
CA SER A 157 -9.96 0.27 12.17
C SER A 157 -10.23 0.25 13.69
N VAL A 158 -9.22 -0.08 14.48
CA VAL A 158 -9.30 -0.10 15.96
C VAL A 158 -9.49 1.32 16.49
N VAL A 159 -8.66 2.25 16.06
CA VAL A 159 -8.73 3.65 16.50
C VAL A 159 -10.07 4.28 16.11
N TYR A 160 -10.56 4.02 14.90
CA TYR A 160 -11.87 4.46 14.46
C TYR A 160 -12.98 3.91 15.38
N GLY A 161 -12.98 2.60 15.63
CA GLY A 161 -14.00 1.98 16.48
C GLY A 161 -14.02 2.43 17.93
N LEU A 162 -12.87 2.85 18.46
CA LEU A 162 -12.75 3.28 19.86
C LEU A 162 -12.98 4.80 20.04
N LEU A 163 -12.57 5.60 19.09
CA LEU A 163 -12.47 7.05 19.30
C LEU A 163 -13.44 7.87 18.45
N PHE A 164 -13.87 7.40 17.27
CA PHE A 164 -14.62 8.23 16.33
C PHE A 164 -15.89 8.85 16.92
N ASP A 165 -16.67 8.09 17.68
CA ASP A 165 -17.93 8.57 18.29
C ASP A 165 -17.71 9.64 19.36
N HIS A 166 -16.46 9.75 19.90
CA HIS A 166 -16.09 10.73 20.93
C HIS A 166 -15.41 11.98 20.37
N ILE A 167 -14.56 11.81 19.32
CA ILE A 167 -13.70 12.90 18.84
C ILE A 167 -14.05 13.37 17.42
N GLY A 168 -14.94 12.64 16.72
CA GLY A 168 -15.33 12.93 15.34
C GLY A 168 -14.18 12.84 14.33
N TRP A 169 -14.47 13.20 13.08
CA TRP A 169 -13.48 13.05 11.99
C TRP A 169 -12.26 13.96 12.14
N ARG A 170 -12.43 15.16 12.69
CA ARG A 170 -11.31 16.09 12.95
C ARG A 170 -10.37 15.54 14.00
N GLY A 171 -10.90 14.98 15.06
CA GLY A 171 -10.12 14.30 16.11
C GLY A 171 -9.37 13.09 15.58
N MET A 172 -9.95 12.34 14.62
CA MET A 172 -9.24 11.23 13.97
C MET A 172 -7.98 11.70 13.25
N PHE A 173 -8.02 12.81 12.50
CA PHE A 173 -6.83 13.39 11.86
C PHE A 173 -5.83 13.98 12.87
N MET A 174 -6.28 14.45 14.04
CA MET A 174 -5.37 14.86 15.12
C MET A 174 -4.59 13.66 15.68
N VAL A 175 -5.23 12.48 15.81
CA VAL A 175 -4.54 11.24 16.19
C VAL A 175 -3.50 10.83 15.14
N GLY A 176 -3.73 11.12 13.87
CA GLY A 176 -2.80 10.92 12.76
C GLY A 176 -1.49 11.73 12.84
N VAL A 177 -1.28 12.55 13.88
CA VAL A 177 0.04 13.18 14.13
C VAL A 177 1.03 12.23 14.82
N LEU A 178 0.55 11.13 15.39
CA LEU A 178 1.39 10.18 16.14
C LEU A 178 2.62 9.67 15.38
N PRO A 179 2.59 9.46 14.05
CA PRO A 179 3.78 9.11 13.27
C PRO A 179 4.97 10.06 13.47
N ALA A 180 4.73 11.35 13.78
CA ALA A 180 5.81 12.29 14.10
C ALA A 180 6.71 11.81 15.26
N LEU A 181 6.18 11.02 16.20
CA LEU A 181 6.97 10.42 17.27
C LEU A 181 8.01 9.42 16.76
N LEU A 182 7.74 8.76 15.63
CA LEU A 182 8.68 7.86 14.99
C LEU A 182 9.95 8.57 14.51
N VAL A 183 9.84 9.86 14.14
CA VAL A 183 11.00 10.69 13.78
C VAL A 183 12.00 10.76 14.92
N VAL A 184 11.53 10.89 16.17
CA VAL A 184 12.38 10.92 17.36
C VAL A 184 13.09 9.58 17.55
N PHE A 185 12.38 8.45 17.34
CA PHE A 185 12.97 7.12 17.39
C PHE A 185 14.05 6.94 16.31
N ILE A 186 13.76 7.33 15.05
CA ILE A 186 14.71 7.23 13.93
C ILE A 186 15.96 8.08 14.23
N ARG A 187 15.77 9.32 14.69
CA ARG A 187 16.89 10.21 15.02
C ARG A 187 17.83 9.64 16.07
N ARG A 188 17.30 8.93 17.07
CA ARG A 188 18.09 8.40 18.19
C ARG A 188 18.69 7.04 17.96
N ASN A 189 18.04 6.18 17.14
CA ASN A 189 18.32 4.76 17.14
C ASN A 189 18.69 4.19 15.76
N VAL A 190 18.45 4.92 14.67
CA VAL A 190 18.71 4.45 13.32
C VAL A 190 19.95 5.15 12.78
N GLU A 191 20.87 4.40 12.22
CA GLU A 191 22.03 4.90 11.51
C GLU A 191 21.75 4.96 10.00
N GLU A 192 22.61 5.67 9.25
CA GLU A 192 22.51 5.71 7.79
C GLU A 192 22.85 4.35 7.16
N SER A 193 22.39 4.12 5.94
CA SER A 193 22.64 2.90 5.20
C SER A 193 24.13 2.74 4.87
N PRO A 194 24.79 1.63 5.27
CA PRO A 194 26.18 1.35 4.90
C PRO A 194 26.37 1.23 3.38
N ALA A 195 25.34 0.78 2.66
CA ALA A 195 25.39 0.68 1.20
C ALA A 195 25.37 2.06 0.54
N TRP A 196 24.54 2.98 1.06
CA TRP A 196 24.51 4.36 0.58
C TRP A 196 25.85 5.06 0.79
N GLU A 197 26.45 4.92 1.96
CA GLU A 197 27.77 5.53 2.26
C GLU A 197 28.85 5.08 1.25
N ARG A 198 28.86 3.79 0.89
CA ARG A 198 29.77 3.24 -0.12
C ARG A 198 29.48 3.71 -1.55
N MET A 199 28.20 3.98 -1.87
CA MET A 199 27.77 4.36 -3.21
C MET A 199 27.69 5.87 -3.43
N ARG A 200 27.86 6.66 -2.39
CA ARG A 200 27.67 8.13 -2.40
C ARG A 200 28.49 8.83 -3.50
N SER A 201 29.67 8.33 -3.82
CA SER A 201 30.59 8.88 -4.81
C SER A 201 30.44 8.30 -6.22
N ARG A 202 29.57 7.28 -6.47
CA ARG A 202 29.44 6.64 -7.78
C ARG A 202 28.49 7.41 -8.70
N PRO A 203 28.83 7.58 -10.00
CA PRO A 203 27.89 8.14 -10.98
C PRO A 203 26.67 7.24 -11.13
N ARG A 204 25.49 7.83 -11.24
CA ARG A 204 24.22 7.12 -11.38
C ARG A 204 23.69 7.20 -12.79
N GLN A 205 23.10 6.11 -13.28
CA GLN A 205 22.45 6.14 -14.60
C GLN A 205 21.10 6.87 -14.49
N PRO A 206 20.78 7.77 -15.45
CA PRO A 206 19.50 8.44 -15.49
C PRO A 206 18.34 7.45 -15.67
N LEU A 207 17.27 7.59 -14.88
CA LEU A 207 16.09 6.72 -14.95
C LEU A 207 15.51 6.66 -16.37
N GLY A 208 15.55 7.77 -17.13
CA GLY A 208 15.04 7.81 -18.51
C GLY A 208 15.76 6.85 -19.47
N VAL A 209 17.07 6.64 -19.30
CA VAL A 209 17.84 5.68 -20.10
C VAL A 209 17.39 4.25 -19.80
N LEU A 210 17.14 3.95 -18.54
CA LEU A 210 16.75 2.64 -18.09
C LEU A 210 15.33 2.27 -18.56
N VAL A 211 14.39 3.20 -18.47
CA VAL A 211 13.03 3.04 -19.01
C VAL A 211 13.05 2.84 -20.52
N ARG A 212 13.86 3.61 -21.24
CA ARG A 212 13.99 3.49 -22.71
C ARG A 212 14.48 2.11 -23.15
N ASN A 213 15.42 1.52 -22.43
CA ASN A 213 15.98 0.22 -22.79
C ASN A 213 15.04 -0.95 -22.50
N HIS A 214 14.12 -0.79 -21.54
CA HIS A 214 13.21 -1.86 -21.08
C HIS A 214 11.73 -1.45 -21.16
N TRP A 215 11.35 -0.56 -22.10
CA TRP A 215 10.01 0.01 -22.19
C TRP A 215 8.84 -1.01 -22.28
N PRO A 216 8.96 -2.17 -22.96
CA PRO A 216 7.84 -3.11 -23.01
C PRO A 216 7.57 -3.74 -21.62
N LEU A 217 8.64 -4.08 -20.89
CA LEU A 217 8.54 -4.59 -19.54
C LEU A 217 8.00 -3.51 -18.58
N PHE A 218 8.46 -2.27 -18.76
CA PHE A 218 8.00 -1.12 -17.98
C PHE A 218 6.48 -0.94 -18.11
N ILE A 219 5.96 -0.88 -19.34
CA ILE A 219 4.53 -0.74 -19.59
C ILE A 219 3.76 -1.94 -19.03
N TYR A 220 4.24 -3.16 -19.27
CA TYR A 220 3.59 -4.37 -18.74
C TYR A 220 3.45 -4.30 -17.21
N ILE A 221 4.52 -3.96 -16.48
CA ILE A 221 4.47 -3.88 -15.02
C ILE A 221 3.58 -2.73 -14.55
N VAL A 222 3.61 -1.57 -15.21
CA VAL A 222 2.71 -0.44 -14.88
C VAL A 222 1.24 -0.88 -15.01
N VAL A 223 0.87 -1.53 -16.12
CA VAL A 223 -0.50 -2.02 -16.34
C VAL A 223 -0.87 -3.11 -15.32
N LEU A 224 0.04 -4.04 -15.03
CA LEU A 224 -0.16 -5.05 -14.00
C LEU A 224 -0.39 -4.40 -12.62
N MET A 225 0.45 -3.43 -12.24
CA MET A 225 0.32 -2.74 -10.96
C MET A 225 -0.94 -1.87 -10.90
N THR A 226 -1.38 -1.32 -12.03
CA THR A 226 -2.68 -0.64 -12.11
C THR A 226 -3.82 -1.58 -11.77
N ALA A 227 -3.84 -2.79 -12.35
CA ALA A 227 -4.86 -3.79 -12.04
C ALA A 227 -4.79 -4.23 -10.56
N PHE A 228 -3.60 -4.42 -10.01
CA PHE A 228 -3.40 -4.74 -8.59
C PHE A 228 -3.91 -3.63 -7.67
N ASN A 229 -3.65 -2.36 -8.01
CA ASN A 229 -4.14 -1.23 -7.23
C ASN A 229 -5.68 -1.11 -7.31
N PHE A 230 -6.29 -1.29 -8.49
CA PHE A 230 -7.75 -1.40 -8.59
C PHE A 230 -8.30 -2.56 -7.76
N PHE A 231 -7.60 -3.71 -7.72
CA PHE A 231 -8.02 -4.85 -6.92
C PHE A 231 -7.96 -4.57 -5.42
N SER A 232 -6.92 -3.90 -4.94
CA SER A 232 -6.76 -3.51 -3.54
C SER A 232 -7.72 -2.37 -3.18
N HIS A 233 -7.55 -1.20 -3.79
CA HIS A 233 -8.35 -0.01 -3.48
C HIS A 233 -9.83 -0.21 -3.82
N GLY A 234 -10.15 -0.95 -4.90
CA GLY A 234 -11.52 -1.26 -5.30
C GLY A 234 -12.29 -2.11 -4.29
N THR A 235 -11.58 -2.86 -3.43
CA THR A 235 -12.21 -3.69 -2.41
C THR A 235 -12.10 -3.12 -0.99
N GLN A 236 -11.34 -2.03 -0.79
CA GLN A 236 -11.05 -1.47 0.53
C GLN A 236 -11.61 -0.07 0.73
N ASP A 237 -11.40 0.85 -0.22
CA ASP A 237 -11.59 2.29 -0.01
C ASP A 237 -13.03 2.69 0.29
N LEU A 238 -14.01 2.13 -0.42
CA LEU A 238 -15.42 2.43 -0.19
C LEU A 238 -16.17 1.36 0.60
N TYR A 239 -15.50 0.31 1.06
CA TYR A 239 -16.17 -0.73 1.84
C TYR A 239 -16.70 -0.22 3.19
N PRO A 240 -15.97 0.57 3.99
CA PRO A 240 -16.55 1.20 5.18
C PRO A 240 -17.74 2.10 4.85
N THR A 241 -17.67 2.87 3.77
CA THR A 241 -18.79 3.72 3.30
C THR A 241 -20.01 2.89 2.94
N PHE A 242 -19.85 1.78 2.22
CA PHE A 242 -20.92 0.82 1.93
C PHE A 242 -21.58 0.31 3.21
N LEU A 243 -20.79 -0.10 4.21
CA LEU A 243 -21.31 -0.59 5.50
C LEU A 243 -22.09 0.49 6.26
N GLN A 244 -21.62 1.75 6.20
CA GLN A 244 -22.28 2.87 6.89
C GLN A 244 -23.53 3.38 6.17
N THR A 245 -23.50 3.45 4.83
CA THR A 245 -24.55 4.12 4.04
C THR A 245 -25.64 3.15 3.59
N GLN A 246 -25.26 2.02 2.99
CA GLN A 246 -26.18 1.05 2.42
C GLN A 246 -26.64 0.01 3.46
N GLN A 247 -25.71 -0.50 4.27
CA GLN A 247 -26.03 -1.46 5.34
C GLN A 247 -26.46 -0.77 6.65
N LYS A 248 -26.28 0.56 6.77
CA LYS A 248 -26.67 1.38 7.93
C LYS A 248 -26.05 0.91 9.24
N LEU A 249 -24.86 0.34 9.19
CA LEU A 249 -24.13 -0.14 10.36
C LEU A 249 -23.48 1.03 11.11
N GLY A 250 -23.50 0.95 12.44
CA GLY A 250 -22.83 1.90 13.32
C GLY A 250 -21.31 1.67 13.37
N THR A 251 -20.60 2.62 13.96
CA THR A 251 -19.14 2.70 14.07
C THR A 251 -18.50 1.39 14.55
N HIS A 252 -19.02 0.80 15.62
CA HIS A 252 -18.45 -0.44 16.19
C HIS A 252 -18.57 -1.64 15.26
N ALA A 253 -19.70 -1.79 14.55
CA ALA A 253 -19.88 -2.89 13.61
C ALA A 253 -18.97 -2.73 12.39
N VAL A 254 -18.83 -1.51 11.85
CA VAL A 254 -17.92 -1.19 10.74
C VAL A 254 -16.48 -1.49 11.13
N SER A 255 -16.06 -1.03 12.32
CA SER A 255 -14.72 -1.29 12.85
C SER A 255 -14.45 -2.79 13.02
N THR A 256 -15.40 -3.53 13.60
CA THR A 256 -15.27 -4.98 13.81
C THR A 256 -15.09 -5.72 12.48
N ILE A 257 -15.91 -5.40 11.47
CA ILE A 257 -15.79 -5.99 10.13
C ILE A 257 -14.41 -5.64 9.51
N ALA A 258 -13.96 -4.39 9.62
CA ALA A 258 -12.67 -3.97 9.10
C ALA A 258 -11.49 -4.67 9.82
N ILE A 259 -11.56 -4.87 11.13
CA ILE A 259 -10.57 -5.64 11.90
C ILE A 259 -10.50 -7.08 11.40
N ILE A 260 -11.64 -7.75 11.25
CA ILE A 260 -11.72 -9.12 10.75
C ILE A 260 -11.17 -9.23 9.33
N ALA A 261 -11.49 -8.26 8.46
CA ALA A 261 -10.96 -8.18 7.11
C ALA A 261 -9.43 -8.07 7.09
N ASN A 262 -8.86 -7.24 7.95
CA ASN A 262 -7.40 -7.08 8.03
C ASN A 262 -6.67 -8.29 8.63
N ILE A 263 -7.30 -9.02 9.54
CA ILE A 263 -6.77 -10.33 9.97
C ILE A 263 -6.70 -11.28 8.75
N GLY A 264 -7.74 -11.31 7.92
CA GLY A 264 -7.74 -12.05 6.65
C GLY A 264 -6.61 -11.59 5.71
N ALA A 265 -6.40 -10.29 5.59
CA ALA A 265 -5.33 -9.69 4.80
C ALA A 265 -3.93 -10.16 5.24
N ILE A 266 -3.65 -10.11 6.53
CA ILE A 266 -2.37 -10.55 7.11
C ILE A 266 -2.15 -12.04 6.85
N ILE A 267 -3.16 -12.88 7.13
CA ILE A 267 -3.10 -14.31 6.90
C ILE A 267 -2.89 -14.61 5.41
N GLY A 268 -3.62 -13.93 4.53
CA GLY A 268 -3.53 -14.07 3.08
C GLY A 268 -2.14 -13.75 2.56
N GLY A 269 -1.61 -12.57 2.91
CA GLY A 269 -0.26 -12.14 2.50
C GLY A 269 0.83 -13.12 2.92
N MET A 270 0.79 -13.59 4.15
CA MET A 270 1.74 -14.58 4.67
C MET A 270 1.59 -15.95 4.00
N SER A 271 0.34 -16.43 3.85
CA SER A 271 0.04 -17.76 3.31
C SER A 271 0.41 -17.87 1.83
N PHE A 272 -0.03 -16.93 0.99
CA PHE A 272 0.27 -16.93 -0.44
C PHE A 272 1.74 -16.57 -0.71
N GLY A 273 2.34 -15.70 0.11
CA GLY A 273 3.77 -15.44 0.09
C GLY A 273 4.61 -16.71 0.33
N ALA A 274 4.21 -17.55 1.29
CA ALA A 274 4.84 -18.85 1.51
C ALA A 274 4.51 -19.85 0.39
N LEU A 275 3.26 -19.89 -0.06
CA LEU A 275 2.77 -20.83 -1.07
C LEU A 275 3.42 -20.60 -2.44
N CYS A 276 3.73 -19.34 -2.78
CA CYS A 276 4.36 -19.00 -4.05
C CYS A 276 5.76 -19.59 -4.25
N GLN A 277 6.43 -20.02 -3.17
CA GLN A 277 7.70 -20.75 -3.26
C GLN A 277 7.52 -22.15 -3.86
N ARG A 278 6.36 -22.76 -3.66
CA ARG A 278 6.05 -24.11 -4.17
C ARG A 278 5.31 -24.10 -5.49
N LEU A 279 4.34 -23.21 -5.65
CA LEU A 279 3.47 -23.13 -6.82
C LEU A 279 4.06 -22.29 -7.97
N GLY A 280 5.04 -21.44 -7.70
CA GLY A 280 5.47 -20.36 -8.60
C GLY A 280 4.68 -19.07 -8.36
N ARG A 281 5.24 -17.95 -8.87
CA ARG A 281 4.71 -16.60 -8.60
C ARG A 281 3.38 -16.38 -9.28
N ARG A 282 3.32 -16.68 -10.59
CA ARG A 282 2.11 -16.48 -11.39
C ARG A 282 0.93 -17.31 -10.90
N ARG A 283 1.13 -18.61 -10.63
CA ARG A 283 0.05 -19.50 -10.17
C ARG A 283 -0.50 -19.05 -8.82
N ALA A 284 0.34 -18.60 -7.90
CA ALA A 284 -0.08 -18.10 -6.61
C ALA A 284 -0.91 -16.82 -6.74
N ILE A 285 -0.49 -15.86 -7.56
CA ILE A 285 -1.25 -14.63 -7.84
C ILE A 285 -2.60 -14.95 -8.49
N ILE A 286 -2.58 -15.75 -9.59
CA ILE A 286 -3.81 -16.09 -10.32
C ILE A 286 -4.81 -16.81 -9.44
N SER A 287 -4.36 -17.78 -8.61
CA SER A 287 -5.26 -18.51 -7.71
C SER A 287 -5.87 -17.56 -6.66
N ALA A 288 -5.07 -16.69 -6.05
CA ALA A 288 -5.57 -15.70 -5.10
C ALA A 288 -6.61 -14.76 -5.74
N ALA A 289 -6.33 -14.22 -6.93
CA ALA A 289 -7.25 -13.34 -7.64
C ALA A 289 -8.56 -14.06 -8.03
N LEU A 290 -8.48 -15.27 -8.59
CA LEU A 290 -9.67 -16.02 -8.99
C LEU A 290 -10.51 -16.52 -7.81
N PHE A 291 -9.89 -16.87 -6.68
CA PHE A 291 -10.64 -17.23 -5.46
C PHE A 291 -11.44 -16.08 -4.87
N SER A 292 -11.13 -14.82 -5.17
CA SER A 292 -11.93 -13.68 -4.75
C SER A 292 -13.30 -13.61 -5.45
N LEU A 293 -13.44 -14.13 -6.68
CA LEU A 293 -14.68 -14.04 -7.47
C LEU A 293 -15.88 -14.73 -6.78
N PRO A 294 -15.80 -15.99 -6.33
CA PRO A 294 -16.90 -16.64 -5.60
C PRO A 294 -17.17 -16.03 -4.22
N VAL A 295 -16.26 -15.18 -3.70
CA VAL A 295 -16.46 -14.46 -2.43
C VAL A 295 -17.35 -13.22 -2.61
N ILE A 296 -17.42 -12.63 -3.81
CA ILE A 296 -18.17 -11.40 -4.09
C ILE A 296 -19.63 -11.44 -3.58
N PRO A 297 -20.43 -12.50 -3.82
CA PRO A 297 -21.80 -12.56 -3.33
C PRO A 297 -21.89 -12.43 -1.80
N VAL A 298 -21.02 -13.09 -1.07
CA VAL A 298 -21.01 -13.03 0.41
C VAL A 298 -20.47 -11.70 0.90
N TRP A 299 -19.48 -11.12 0.23
CA TRP A 299 -18.83 -9.88 0.61
C TRP A 299 -19.68 -8.63 0.37
N ALA A 300 -20.36 -8.54 -0.79
CA ALA A 300 -21.05 -7.33 -1.22
C ALA A 300 -22.58 -7.40 -1.06
N PHE A 301 -23.19 -8.59 -1.16
CA PHE A 301 -24.64 -8.74 -1.19
C PHE A 301 -25.25 -9.42 0.05
N SER A 302 -24.45 -9.67 1.08
CA SER A 302 -24.96 -10.12 2.38
C SER A 302 -25.59 -8.97 3.17
N HIS A 303 -26.46 -9.34 4.13
CA HIS A 303 -27.18 -8.38 4.97
C HIS A 303 -26.89 -8.54 6.47
N SER A 304 -26.29 -9.66 6.91
CA SER A 304 -25.94 -9.83 8.31
C SER A 304 -24.49 -9.40 8.57
N VAL A 305 -24.25 -8.84 9.76
CA VAL A 305 -22.90 -8.42 10.19
C VAL A 305 -21.91 -9.60 10.12
N ALA A 306 -22.36 -10.80 10.52
CA ALA A 306 -21.51 -11.99 10.50
C ALA A 306 -21.11 -12.42 9.09
N THR A 307 -22.06 -12.44 8.13
CA THR A 307 -21.76 -12.81 6.74
C THR A 307 -20.93 -11.76 6.02
N LEU A 308 -21.17 -10.46 6.28
CA LEU A 308 -20.33 -9.36 5.78
C LEU A 308 -18.90 -9.47 6.33
N ALA A 309 -18.73 -9.81 7.61
CA ALA A 309 -17.40 -10.00 8.21
C ALA A 309 -16.65 -11.19 7.59
N ILE A 310 -17.34 -12.33 7.37
CA ILE A 310 -16.77 -13.50 6.70
C ILE A 310 -16.39 -13.15 5.25
N GLY A 311 -17.28 -12.49 4.52
CA GLY A 311 -17.01 -12.03 3.15
C GLY A 311 -15.82 -11.08 3.07
N ALA A 312 -15.74 -10.12 3.99
CA ALA A 312 -14.63 -9.18 4.08
C ALA A 312 -13.30 -9.87 4.41
N PHE A 313 -13.31 -10.81 5.37
CA PHE A 313 -12.15 -11.65 5.68
C PHE A 313 -11.64 -12.41 4.46
N LEU A 314 -12.52 -13.14 3.79
CA LEU A 314 -12.16 -13.95 2.62
C LEU A 314 -11.70 -13.08 1.44
N MET A 315 -12.36 -11.95 1.20
CA MET A 315 -11.97 -11.00 0.15
C MET A 315 -10.56 -10.48 0.40
N GLN A 316 -10.28 -10.00 1.61
CA GLN A 316 -8.96 -9.45 1.94
C GLN A 316 -7.87 -10.53 2.03
N LEU A 317 -8.22 -11.76 2.42
CA LEU A 317 -7.31 -12.90 2.33
C LEU A 317 -6.85 -13.13 0.89
N CYS A 318 -7.76 -13.03 -0.08
CA CYS A 318 -7.45 -13.19 -1.50
C CYS A 318 -6.66 -11.99 -2.04
N VAL A 319 -7.12 -10.77 -1.78
CA VAL A 319 -6.49 -9.53 -2.28
C VAL A 319 -5.05 -9.40 -1.76
N GLN A 320 -4.88 -9.47 -0.46
CA GLN A 320 -3.54 -9.35 0.15
C GLN A 320 -2.71 -10.62 -0.02
N GLY A 321 -3.36 -11.76 -0.26
CA GLY A 321 -2.70 -12.98 -0.73
C GLY A 321 -1.96 -12.77 -2.06
N ALA A 322 -2.62 -12.17 -3.04
CA ALA A 322 -1.97 -11.80 -4.31
C ALA A 322 -0.86 -10.76 -4.09
N TRP A 323 -1.09 -9.73 -3.28
CA TRP A 323 -0.10 -8.71 -2.95
C TRP A 323 1.13 -9.26 -2.22
N GLY A 324 0.99 -10.28 -1.37
CA GLY A 324 2.12 -10.91 -0.67
C GLY A 324 3.19 -11.50 -1.61
N VAL A 325 2.82 -11.79 -2.87
CA VAL A 325 3.73 -12.30 -3.90
C VAL A 325 4.38 -11.18 -4.73
N ILE A 326 3.80 -9.98 -4.76
CA ILE A 326 4.22 -8.89 -5.65
C ILE A 326 5.67 -8.43 -5.41
N PRO A 327 6.17 -8.22 -4.18
CA PRO A 327 7.54 -7.75 -4.00
C PRO A 327 8.57 -8.68 -4.64
N VAL A 328 8.45 -9.98 -4.46
CA VAL A 328 9.38 -10.94 -5.06
C VAL A 328 9.16 -11.05 -6.57
N HIS A 329 7.91 -11.04 -7.03
CA HIS A 329 7.59 -11.15 -8.45
C HIS A 329 8.15 -9.98 -9.26
N LEU A 330 7.96 -8.75 -8.79
CA LEU A 330 8.49 -7.55 -9.45
C LEU A 330 10.02 -7.52 -9.45
N ASN A 331 10.66 -7.91 -8.35
CA ASN A 331 12.12 -7.94 -8.28
C ASN A 331 12.72 -9.00 -9.20
N GLU A 332 12.09 -10.18 -9.34
CA GLU A 332 12.55 -11.23 -10.26
C GLU A 332 12.31 -10.84 -11.73
N LEU A 333 11.30 -10.04 -12.04
CA LEU A 333 11.05 -9.52 -13.40
C LEU A 333 11.99 -8.38 -13.77
N SER A 334 12.42 -7.58 -12.80
CA SER A 334 13.22 -6.38 -13.04
C SER A 334 14.63 -6.70 -13.56
N PRO A 335 15.16 -5.90 -14.51
CA PRO A 335 16.56 -5.96 -14.90
C PRO A 335 17.47 -5.66 -13.70
N ASP A 336 18.69 -6.25 -13.71
CA ASP A 336 19.63 -6.15 -12.60
C ASP A 336 20.07 -4.71 -12.31
N GLU A 337 20.25 -3.93 -13.36
CA GLU A 337 20.73 -2.54 -13.29
C GLU A 337 19.72 -1.59 -12.63
N VAL A 338 18.42 -1.97 -12.58
CA VAL A 338 17.33 -1.10 -12.12
C VAL A 338 16.47 -1.71 -11.04
N ARG A 339 16.90 -2.81 -10.49
CA ARG A 339 16.10 -3.61 -9.53
C ARG A 339 15.66 -2.83 -8.29
N ALA A 340 16.37 -1.79 -7.88
CA ALA A 340 15.98 -0.96 -6.75
C ALA A 340 14.90 0.07 -7.10
N THR A 341 15.06 0.77 -8.22
CA THR A 341 14.18 1.90 -8.60
C THR A 341 12.95 1.46 -9.40
N PHE A 342 13.11 0.46 -10.26
CA PHE A 342 12.11 0.08 -11.26
C PHE A 342 10.79 -0.45 -10.63
N PRO A 343 10.80 -1.36 -9.63
CA PRO A 343 9.58 -1.83 -8.98
C PRO A 343 8.83 -0.71 -8.26
N ALA A 344 9.55 0.14 -7.53
CA ALA A 344 8.95 1.23 -6.77
C ALA A 344 8.25 2.24 -7.68
N PHE A 345 8.93 2.67 -8.76
CA PHE A 345 8.40 3.67 -9.68
C PHE A 345 7.20 3.13 -10.48
N THR A 346 7.27 1.89 -10.98
CA THR A 346 6.16 1.24 -11.69
C THR A 346 4.95 1.02 -10.79
N TYR A 347 5.16 0.67 -9.52
CA TYR A 347 4.10 0.58 -8.53
C TYR A 347 3.38 1.93 -8.34
N GLN A 348 4.13 3.01 -8.15
CA GLN A 348 3.53 4.33 -7.96
C GLN A 348 2.83 4.88 -9.21
N LEU A 349 3.31 4.55 -10.41
CA LEU A 349 2.58 4.83 -11.64
C LEU A 349 1.27 4.03 -11.73
N GLY A 350 1.27 2.78 -11.27
CA GLY A 350 0.04 2.00 -11.12
C GLY A 350 -0.96 2.64 -10.15
N ASN A 351 -0.48 3.18 -9.03
CA ASN A 351 -1.29 3.97 -8.11
C ASN A 351 -1.89 5.21 -8.78
N LEU A 352 -1.11 5.95 -9.58
CA LEU A 352 -1.59 7.10 -10.32
C LEU A 352 -2.75 6.74 -11.26
N LEU A 353 -2.57 5.68 -12.05
CA LEU A 353 -3.58 5.25 -13.03
C LEU A 353 -4.86 4.71 -12.37
N SER A 354 -4.75 4.15 -11.16
CA SER A 354 -5.89 3.66 -10.38
C SER A 354 -6.44 4.68 -9.39
N SER A 355 -5.83 5.85 -9.27
CA SER A 355 -6.14 6.86 -8.24
C SER A 355 -7.60 7.31 -8.22
N GLY A 356 -8.26 7.32 -9.39
CA GLY A 356 -9.68 7.66 -9.53
C GLY A 356 -10.66 6.59 -9.03
N ASN A 357 -10.19 5.42 -8.56
CA ASN A 357 -11.05 4.29 -8.23
C ASN A 357 -12.19 4.64 -7.27
N ALA A 358 -11.90 5.28 -6.14
CA ALA A 358 -12.92 5.64 -5.14
C ALA A 358 -13.97 6.61 -5.72
N THR A 359 -13.53 7.58 -6.50
CA THR A 359 -14.43 8.54 -7.19
C THR A 359 -15.29 7.84 -8.24
N ILE A 360 -14.71 6.93 -9.02
CA ILE A 360 -15.42 6.12 -10.02
C ILE A 360 -16.48 5.26 -9.34
N GLN A 361 -16.13 4.54 -8.27
CA GLN A 361 -17.07 3.70 -7.53
C GLN A 361 -18.20 4.52 -6.90
N ALA A 362 -17.86 5.66 -6.27
CA ALA A 362 -18.86 6.52 -5.66
C ALA A 362 -19.83 7.13 -6.71
N GLY A 363 -19.31 7.55 -7.87
CA GLY A 363 -20.12 8.02 -8.99
C GLY A 363 -21.02 6.90 -9.53
N PHE A 364 -20.48 5.72 -9.77
CA PHE A 364 -21.25 4.57 -10.22
C PHE A 364 -22.38 4.20 -9.23
N ALA A 365 -22.10 4.23 -7.94
CA ALA A 365 -23.11 4.00 -6.90
C ALA A 365 -24.22 5.06 -6.94
N GLN A 366 -23.87 6.34 -7.10
CA GLN A 366 -24.82 7.44 -7.24
C GLN A 366 -25.77 7.25 -8.45
N ASP A 367 -25.19 6.92 -9.62
CA ASP A 367 -25.96 6.72 -10.86
C ASP A 367 -26.91 5.49 -10.77
N HIS A 368 -26.65 4.57 -9.83
CA HIS A 368 -27.44 3.37 -9.58
C HIS A 368 -28.22 3.43 -8.24
N GLY A 369 -28.71 4.62 -7.86
CA GLY A 369 -29.56 4.78 -6.69
C GLY A 369 -28.88 4.56 -5.33
N GLY A 370 -27.59 4.80 -5.25
CA GLY A 370 -26.80 4.60 -4.03
C GLY A 370 -26.35 3.16 -3.80
N ASN A 371 -26.33 2.32 -4.83
CA ASN A 371 -25.96 0.90 -4.73
C ASN A 371 -24.44 0.69 -4.72
N TYR A 372 -23.84 0.89 -3.54
CA TYR A 372 -22.41 0.63 -3.32
C TYR A 372 -22.02 -0.85 -3.47
N ALA A 373 -22.93 -1.78 -3.11
CA ALA A 373 -22.69 -3.21 -3.27
C ALA A 373 -22.39 -3.57 -4.74
N LEU A 374 -23.17 -3.03 -5.67
CA LEU A 374 -22.97 -3.25 -7.10
C LEU A 374 -21.66 -2.61 -7.58
N ALA A 375 -21.36 -1.38 -7.14
CA ALA A 375 -20.11 -0.69 -7.50
C ALA A 375 -18.87 -1.49 -7.06
N LEU A 376 -18.87 -1.96 -5.82
CA LEU A 376 -17.81 -2.79 -5.25
C LEU A 376 -17.67 -4.12 -6.00
N ALA A 377 -18.78 -4.82 -6.26
CA ALA A 377 -18.79 -6.10 -6.96
C ALA A 377 -18.25 -6.00 -8.39
N VAL A 378 -18.68 -4.98 -9.15
CA VAL A 378 -18.24 -4.76 -10.53
C VAL A 378 -16.75 -4.43 -10.59
N VAL A 379 -16.30 -3.46 -9.81
CA VAL A 379 -14.89 -3.04 -9.83
C VAL A 379 -13.99 -4.14 -9.28
N GLY A 380 -14.35 -4.75 -8.15
CA GLY A 380 -13.58 -5.86 -7.56
C GLY A 380 -13.49 -7.08 -8.50
N GLY A 381 -14.61 -7.43 -9.15
CA GLY A 381 -14.65 -8.53 -10.12
C GLY A 381 -13.80 -8.28 -11.37
N ILE A 382 -13.94 -7.10 -11.99
CA ILE A 382 -13.13 -6.72 -13.16
C ILE A 382 -11.65 -6.68 -12.79
N ALA A 383 -11.30 -6.10 -11.65
CA ALA A 383 -9.91 -6.03 -11.19
C ALA A 383 -9.31 -7.42 -10.93
N ALA A 384 -10.05 -8.33 -10.29
CA ALA A 384 -9.61 -9.71 -10.06
C ALA A 384 -9.32 -10.45 -11.38
N ILE A 385 -10.23 -10.34 -12.37
CA ILE A 385 -10.05 -10.92 -13.71
C ILE A 385 -8.84 -10.29 -14.42
N ALA A 386 -8.69 -8.96 -14.35
CA ALA A 386 -7.57 -8.25 -14.95
C ALA A 386 -6.23 -8.68 -14.34
N VAL A 387 -6.14 -8.78 -13.00
CA VAL A 387 -4.94 -9.30 -12.31
C VAL A 387 -4.60 -10.70 -12.76
N ALA A 388 -5.59 -11.61 -12.82
CA ALA A 388 -5.38 -12.99 -13.25
C ALA A 388 -4.91 -13.05 -14.71
N ALA A 389 -5.59 -12.34 -15.63
CA ALA A 389 -5.27 -12.32 -17.06
C ALA A 389 -3.89 -11.72 -17.35
N LEU A 390 -3.59 -10.55 -16.79
CA LEU A 390 -2.29 -9.89 -16.96
C LEU A 390 -1.14 -10.73 -16.41
N THR A 391 -1.35 -11.35 -15.24
CA THR A 391 -0.36 -12.26 -14.65
C THR A 391 -0.19 -13.51 -15.52
N PHE A 392 -1.26 -14.03 -16.11
CA PHE A 392 -1.20 -15.18 -17.03
C PHE A 392 -0.42 -14.85 -18.31
N LEU A 393 -0.57 -13.66 -18.87
CA LEU A 393 0.16 -13.19 -20.04
C LEU A 393 1.63 -12.88 -19.75
N GLY A 394 1.98 -12.62 -18.48
CA GLY A 394 3.34 -12.31 -18.06
C GLY A 394 4.29 -13.50 -18.12
N ARG A 395 5.58 -13.21 -17.95
CA ARG A 395 6.61 -14.24 -17.89
C ARG A 395 6.78 -14.76 -16.45
N GLU A 396 6.92 -16.07 -16.31
CA GLU A 396 7.36 -16.67 -15.05
C GLU A 396 8.88 -16.55 -14.95
N LYS A 397 9.36 -15.88 -13.91
CA LYS A 397 10.75 -15.94 -13.48
C LYS A 397 10.75 -16.41 -12.03
N HIS A 398 11.28 -17.59 -11.79
CA HIS A 398 11.29 -18.22 -10.46
C HIS A 398 12.73 -18.54 -10.05
N SER A 399 13.11 -18.21 -8.84
CA SER A 399 14.43 -18.50 -8.26
C SER A 399 15.61 -17.89 -9.03
N VAL A 400 15.45 -16.61 -9.45
CA VAL A 400 16.54 -15.87 -10.12
C VAL A 400 17.65 -15.58 -9.11
N GLU A 401 18.87 -16.04 -9.37
CA GLU A 401 20.05 -15.60 -8.62
C GLU A 401 20.37 -14.14 -8.97
N PHE A 402 20.29 -13.28 -7.96
CA PHE A 402 20.57 -11.86 -8.13
C PHE A 402 22.09 -11.63 -8.17
N GLY A 403 22.56 -10.93 -9.22
CA GLY A 403 23.97 -10.57 -9.37
C GLY A 403 24.86 -11.69 -9.91
N ALA A 404 24.30 -12.75 -10.50
CA ALA A 404 25.07 -13.68 -11.30
C ALA A 404 25.64 -12.92 -12.52
N GLU A 405 26.95 -13.01 -12.76
CA GLU A 405 27.53 -12.52 -13.99
C GLU A 405 26.83 -13.19 -15.20
N PRO A 406 26.51 -12.44 -16.26
CA PRO A 406 25.97 -13.05 -17.45
C PRO A 406 26.94 -14.14 -17.89
N ALA A 407 26.42 -15.38 -18.04
CA ALA A 407 27.25 -16.47 -18.58
C ALA A 407 27.90 -15.96 -19.86
N THR A 408 29.22 -15.81 -19.83
CA THR A 408 30.00 -15.46 -20.99
C THR A 408 29.62 -16.44 -22.10
N ALA A 409 29.06 -15.95 -23.18
CA ALA A 409 28.78 -16.77 -24.35
C ALA A 409 30.04 -17.52 -24.71
N PRO A 410 29.98 -18.84 -24.94
CA PRO A 410 31.16 -19.58 -25.39
C PRO A 410 31.61 -18.97 -26.71
N SER A 411 32.89 -18.59 -26.73
CA SER A 411 33.63 -18.05 -27.86
C SER A 411 33.66 -18.96 -29.07
#